data_a815f422d28d81b38abb48e4550ba546
#
_entry.id   a815f422d28d81b38abb48e4550ba546
#
_cell.length_a   1.000
_cell.length_b   1.000
_cell.length_c   1.000
_cell.angle_alpha   90.00
_cell.angle_beta   90.00
_cell.angle_gamma   90.00
#
_symmetry.space_group_name_H-M   'P 1'
#
loop_
_entity.id
_entity.type
_entity.pdbx_description
1 polymer ?
#
loop_
_entity_poly.entity_id
_entity_poly.type
_entity_poly.pdbx_seq_one_letter_code
_entity_poly.pdbx_strand_id
1 'polypeptide(L)'
;AGKPRRPKKKKGCLGVFLTLLLVLFGLSAAALGVTFFVMTDGMKGDVTISDFINTPKELQGDQANILVCGIDYEEGRAYSNDPTSNDGMTDMIMYVHFDLKGHKISMMQIPRNTFVGDSVPNTNGQINSVALAGGSVDALAQVIYDQFKLPVDYYVTIDMQSLKEIVDTFGGVRVYVPHDMAYGGSSLQQGYQTLNGDAAEFFVRNRHGEGYANSDLDRLTMQRYFYSGLLRRFRTMTVWDVAKLLPVFRNYVKTDMSAGTMVSMGVSLLKVDSANIMMCRTPEYGSTQYYNNNSVINAASKETADLLNQYFRTYTEPVNELNLASWYPSSSFYDANISYMGALDNETKDAQQNNNLDGSEDEVPHYETSAGDGASSDSGSDQAA
;
A
#
# COMPACT_ATOMS: atom_id res chain seq x y z
N ALA A 1 -41.21 66.63 -37.68
CA ALA A 1 -40.35 65.52 -38.18
C ALA A 1 -39.88 64.64 -37.01
N GLY A 2 -40.55 63.50 -36.82
CA GLY A 2 -40.23 62.55 -35.75
C GLY A 2 -39.05 61.63 -36.15
N LYS A 3 -38.07 61.51 -35.24
CA LYS A 3 -36.95 60.61 -35.44
C LYS A 3 -37.40 59.15 -35.39
N PRO A 4 -36.98 58.31 -36.36
CA PRO A 4 -37.35 56.90 -36.35
C PRO A 4 -36.76 56.17 -35.14
N ARG A 5 -37.57 55.43 -34.39
CA ARG A 5 -37.17 54.54 -33.30
C ARG A 5 -36.46 53.33 -33.89
N ARG A 6 -35.21 53.11 -33.48
CA ARG A 6 -34.43 51.89 -33.81
C ARG A 6 -35.12 50.63 -33.20
N PRO A 7 -35.28 49.56 -33.97
CA PRO A 7 -35.90 48.35 -33.47
C PRO A 7 -34.96 47.72 -32.40
N LYS A 8 -35.50 47.37 -31.23
CA LYS A 8 -34.79 46.57 -30.21
C LYS A 8 -34.53 45.18 -30.79
N LYS A 9 -33.28 44.81 -30.98
CA LYS A 9 -32.88 43.44 -31.33
C LYS A 9 -33.39 42.53 -30.25
N LYS A 10 -34.32 41.62 -30.53
CA LYS A 10 -34.71 40.51 -29.67
C LYS A 10 -33.51 39.60 -29.58
N LYS A 11 -32.94 39.41 -28.37
CA LYS A 11 -31.95 38.39 -28.11
C LYS A 11 -32.60 37.05 -28.47
N GLY A 12 -32.10 36.38 -29.51
CA GLY A 12 -32.64 35.11 -29.96
C GLY A 12 -32.55 34.07 -28.81
N CYS A 13 -33.44 33.11 -28.79
CA CYS A 13 -33.54 32.03 -27.83
C CYS A 13 -32.16 31.31 -27.61
N LEU A 14 -31.38 31.22 -28.69
CA LEU A 14 -30.00 30.68 -28.67
C LEU A 14 -29.06 31.51 -27.79
N GLY A 15 -29.16 32.85 -27.79
CA GLY A 15 -28.31 33.71 -26.94
C GLY A 15 -28.62 33.58 -25.45
N VAL A 16 -29.93 33.40 -25.10
CA VAL A 16 -30.35 33.15 -23.70
C VAL A 16 -29.87 31.76 -23.25
N PHE A 17 -30.02 30.76 -24.10
CA PHE A 17 -29.56 29.39 -23.83
C PHE A 17 -28.04 29.33 -23.62
N LEU A 18 -27.24 29.99 -24.48
CA LEU A 18 -25.78 30.06 -24.35
C LEU A 18 -25.34 30.76 -23.06
N THR A 19 -26.07 31.84 -22.68
CA THR A 19 -25.78 32.56 -21.43
C THR A 19 -26.12 31.69 -20.19
N LEU A 20 -27.24 30.95 -20.22
CA LEU A 20 -27.59 29.99 -19.16
C LEU A 20 -26.55 28.86 -19.03
N LEU A 21 -26.08 28.33 -20.16
CA LEU A 21 -25.02 27.31 -20.19
C LEU A 21 -23.69 27.82 -19.61
N LEU A 22 -23.29 29.05 -19.93
CA LEU A 22 -22.10 29.69 -19.39
C LEU A 22 -22.22 29.96 -17.88
N VAL A 23 -23.40 30.36 -17.40
CA VAL A 23 -23.67 30.57 -15.97
C VAL A 23 -23.66 29.24 -15.22
N LEU A 24 -24.28 28.20 -15.75
CA LEU A 24 -24.23 26.84 -15.19
C LEU A 24 -22.82 26.30 -15.12
N PHE A 25 -22.04 26.48 -16.18
CA PHE A 25 -20.63 26.07 -16.23
C PHE A 25 -19.78 26.87 -15.22
N GLY A 26 -20.00 28.17 -15.12
CA GLY A 26 -19.33 29.04 -14.14
C GLY A 26 -19.67 28.67 -12.68
N LEU A 27 -20.94 28.38 -12.39
CA LEU A 27 -21.38 27.91 -11.07
C LEU A 27 -20.81 26.53 -10.74
N SER A 28 -20.76 25.62 -11.71
CA SER A 28 -20.13 24.29 -11.53
C SER A 28 -18.63 24.41 -11.26
N ALA A 29 -17.92 25.26 -12.01
CA ALA A 29 -16.51 25.51 -11.80
C ALA A 29 -16.22 26.16 -10.42
N ALA A 30 -17.09 27.11 -9.99
CA ALA A 30 -16.98 27.73 -8.68
C ALA A 30 -17.26 26.73 -7.55
N ALA A 31 -18.28 25.88 -7.68
CA ALA A 31 -18.58 24.83 -6.72
C ALA A 31 -17.44 23.82 -6.62
N LEU A 32 -16.85 23.40 -7.75
CA LEU A 32 -15.68 22.53 -7.79
C LEU A 32 -14.45 23.18 -7.14
N GLY A 33 -14.22 24.48 -7.38
CA GLY A 33 -13.15 25.24 -6.76
C GLY A 33 -13.29 25.35 -5.24
N VAL A 34 -14.51 25.61 -4.73
CA VAL A 34 -14.79 25.64 -3.28
C VAL A 34 -14.63 24.25 -2.67
N THR A 35 -15.15 23.20 -3.31
CA THR A 35 -15.00 21.83 -2.83
C THR A 35 -13.52 21.42 -2.79
N PHE A 36 -12.77 21.76 -3.83
CA PHE A 36 -11.34 21.54 -3.90
C PHE A 36 -10.59 22.26 -2.77
N PHE A 37 -10.90 23.55 -2.55
CA PHE A 37 -10.30 24.35 -1.48
C PHE A 37 -10.60 23.76 -0.09
N VAL A 38 -11.85 23.40 0.19
CA VAL A 38 -12.23 22.78 1.46
C VAL A 38 -11.54 21.43 1.69
N MET A 39 -11.38 20.63 0.62
CA MET A 39 -10.70 19.33 0.70
C MET A 39 -9.20 19.45 0.94
N THR A 40 -8.57 20.52 0.45
CA THR A 40 -7.11 20.70 0.54
C THR A 40 -6.68 21.62 1.68
N ASP A 41 -7.66 22.25 2.37
CA ASP A 41 -7.37 23.18 3.48
C ASP A 41 -6.60 22.46 4.60
N GLY A 42 -5.47 23.05 4.96
CA GLY A 42 -4.59 22.56 6.04
C GLY A 42 -3.71 21.35 5.68
N MET A 43 -3.59 20.95 4.42
CA MET A 43 -2.60 19.95 3.98
C MET A 43 -1.18 20.55 3.92
N LYS A 44 -0.15 19.68 4.02
CA LYS A 44 1.23 20.11 3.78
C LYS A 44 1.39 20.55 2.32
N GLY A 45 1.69 21.81 2.11
CA GLY A 45 1.79 22.42 0.78
C GLY A 45 0.42 22.75 0.14
N ASP A 46 0.42 23.71 -0.75
CA ASP A 46 -0.77 24.10 -1.50
C ASP A 46 -1.03 23.11 -2.64
N VAL A 47 -2.17 22.44 -2.62
CA VAL A 47 -2.63 21.63 -3.76
C VAL A 47 -3.29 22.54 -4.77
N THR A 48 -2.86 22.46 -6.02
CA THR A 48 -3.38 23.29 -7.11
C THR A 48 -4.06 22.42 -8.18
N ILE A 49 -4.93 23.04 -8.98
CA ILE A 49 -5.54 22.34 -10.14
C ILE A 49 -4.44 21.85 -11.09
N SER A 50 -3.29 22.52 -11.14
CA SER A 50 -2.16 22.10 -11.98
C SER A 50 -1.58 20.76 -11.55
N ASP A 51 -1.65 20.39 -10.27
CA ASP A 51 -1.14 19.11 -9.75
C ASP A 51 -1.92 17.90 -10.28
N PHE A 52 -3.19 18.13 -10.69
CA PHE A 52 -3.98 17.11 -11.39
C PHE A 52 -3.70 17.01 -12.88
N ILE A 53 -3.12 18.06 -13.46
CA ILE A 53 -2.91 18.16 -14.91
C ILE A 53 -1.44 17.94 -15.26
N ASN A 54 -0.54 18.49 -14.45
CA ASN A 54 0.89 18.48 -14.68
C ASN A 54 1.59 17.69 -13.58
N THR A 55 2.59 16.91 -13.93
CA THR A 55 3.47 16.24 -12.95
C THR A 55 4.26 17.31 -12.20
N PRO A 56 4.25 17.35 -10.84
CA PRO A 56 5.06 18.26 -10.06
C PRO A 56 6.55 18.13 -10.39
N LYS A 57 7.31 19.17 -10.10
CA LYS A 57 8.76 19.17 -10.39
C LYS A 57 9.50 18.04 -9.70
N GLU A 58 9.06 17.69 -8.50
CA GLU A 58 9.60 16.59 -7.69
C GLU A 58 9.41 15.22 -8.35
N LEU A 59 8.37 15.07 -9.17
CA LEU A 59 8.06 13.84 -9.93
C LEU A 59 8.38 13.95 -11.43
N GLN A 60 9.11 14.98 -11.86
CA GLN A 60 9.56 15.11 -13.26
C GLN A 60 10.80 14.25 -13.56
N GLY A 61 11.31 13.52 -12.57
CA GLY A 61 12.33 12.49 -12.76
C GLY A 61 11.79 11.26 -13.50
N ASP A 62 12.69 10.34 -13.80
CA ASP A 62 12.34 9.09 -14.47
C ASP A 62 11.65 8.09 -13.53
N GLN A 63 11.83 8.24 -12.21
CA GLN A 63 11.39 7.30 -11.18
C GLN A 63 11.00 8.00 -9.87
N ALA A 64 10.27 7.28 -9.01
CA ALA A 64 10.05 7.61 -7.60
C ALA A 64 10.13 6.34 -6.75
N ASN A 65 10.83 6.41 -5.62
CA ASN A 65 11.06 5.28 -4.73
C ASN A 65 10.40 5.56 -3.38
N ILE A 66 9.49 4.69 -2.96
CA ILE A 66 8.65 4.90 -1.80
C ILE A 66 8.82 3.75 -0.83
N LEU A 67 9.11 4.05 0.43
CA LEU A 67 9.10 3.07 1.52
C LEU A 67 7.73 3.11 2.20
N VAL A 68 6.97 2.02 2.06
CA VAL A 68 5.65 1.86 2.69
C VAL A 68 5.79 0.96 3.91
N CYS A 69 5.37 1.46 5.07
CA CYS A 69 5.49 0.80 6.35
C CYS A 69 4.11 0.62 7.01
N GLY A 70 3.76 -0.62 7.34
CA GLY A 70 2.63 -0.93 8.23
C GLY A 70 3.12 -1.01 9.67
N ILE A 71 2.60 -0.13 10.53
CA ILE A 71 2.98 -0.06 11.94
C ILE A 71 1.94 -0.79 12.77
N ASP A 72 2.36 -1.70 13.64
CA ASP A 72 1.49 -2.33 14.64
C ASP A 72 1.22 -1.34 15.77
N TYR A 73 0.33 -0.41 15.51
CA TYR A 73 -0.13 0.61 16.46
C TYR A 73 -1.63 0.49 16.70
N GLU A 74 -2.04 0.53 17.95
CA GLU A 74 -3.43 0.57 18.38
C GLU A 74 -3.61 1.67 19.42
N GLU A 75 -4.57 2.56 19.20
CA GLU A 75 -4.85 3.67 20.11
C GLU A 75 -5.30 3.15 21.49
N GLY A 76 -4.69 3.67 22.54
CA GLY A 76 -4.97 3.26 23.92
C GLY A 76 -4.16 2.07 24.43
N ARG A 77 -3.42 1.36 23.57
CA ARG A 77 -2.44 0.35 23.99
C ARG A 77 -1.17 1.04 24.52
N ALA A 78 -0.74 0.64 25.72
CA ALA A 78 0.55 1.09 26.26
C ALA A 78 1.68 0.40 25.50
N TYR A 79 2.51 1.20 24.80
CA TYR A 79 3.68 0.68 24.10
C TYR A 79 4.91 0.75 25.01
N SER A 80 5.70 -0.31 24.97
CA SER A 80 7.01 -0.33 25.58
C SER A 80 8.01 0.39 24.67
N ASN A 81 8.84 1.27 25.25
CA ASN A 81 10.02 1.80 24.56
C ASN A 81 11.20 0.82 24.59
N ASP A 82 10.97 -0.39 25.08
CA ASP A 82 11.95 -1.46 25.10
C ASP A 82 12.10 -2.04 23.69
N PRO A 83 13.29 -1.98 23.07
CA PRO A 83 13.53 -2.53 21.72
C PRO A 83 13.37 -4.07 21.68
N THR A 84 13.26 -4.74 22.81
CA THR A 84 12.94 -6.17 22.87
C THR A 84 11.44 -6.45 22.88
N SER A 85 10.62 -5.43 23.07
CA SER A 85 9.15 -5.50 22.96
C SER A 85 8.73 -5.54 21.49
N ASN A 86 7.69 -6.29 21.17
CA ASN A 86 7.11 -6.32 19.82
C ASN A 86 6.10 -5.17 19.56
N ASP A 87 5.97 -4.24 20.50
CA ASP A 87 4.98 -3.17 20.40
C ASP A 87 5.42 -2.04 19.46
N GLY A 88 4.55 -1.65 18.55
CA GLY A 88 4.78 -0.54 17.61
C GLY A 88 5.82 -0.84 16.52
N MET A 89 6.14 -2.11 16.29
CA MET A 89 7.07 -2.51 15.23
C MET A 89 6.51 -2.31 13.83
N THR A 90 7.41 -2.24 12.86
CA THR A 90 7.05 -2.15 11.44
C THR A 90 6.81 -3.55 10.89
N ASP A 91 5.59 -4.05 11.03
CA ASP A 91 5.23 -5.42 10.66
C ASP A 91 4.97 -5.64 9.16
N MET A 92 4.85 -4.57 8.38
CA MET A 92 4.85 -4.59 6.94
C MET A 92 5.87 -3.58 6.43
N ILE A 93 6.82 -4.06 5.64
CA ILE A 93 7.85 -3.25 4.99
C ILE A 93 7.77 -3.55 3.49
N MET A 94 7.46 -2.54 2.71
CA MET A 94 7.34 -2.66 1.26
C MET A 94 8.11 -1.53 0.59
N TYR A 95 9.01 -1.89 -0.29
CA TYR A 95 9.69 -0.94 -1.16
C TYR A 95 8.98 -0.89 -2.51
N VAL A 96 8.55 0.29 -2.91
CA VAL A 96 7.83 0.54 -4.17
C VAL A 96 8.69 1.39 -5.08
N HIS A 97 9.06 0.83 -6.22
CA HIS A 97 9.73 1.53 -7.30
C HIS A 97 8.70 1.88 -8.37
N PHE A 98 8.46 3.16 -8.58
CA PHE A 98 7.59 3.66 -9.61
C PHE A 98 8.44 4.20 -10.77
N ASP A 99 8.57 3.43 -11.84
CA ASP A 99 9.11 3.87 -13.12
C ASP A 99 8.07 4.76 -13.81
N LEU A 100 8.21 6.08 -13.61
CA LEU A 100 7.29 7.09 -14.14
C LEU A 100 7.36 7.15 -15.65
N LYS A 101 8.54 6.94 -16.24
CA LYS A 101 8.78 6.98 -17.67
C LYS A 101 8.30 5.73 -18.39
N GLY A 102 8.55 4.55 -17.80
CA GLY A 102 8.12 3.26 -18.34
C GLY A 102 6.69 2.88 -17.99
N HIS A 103 6.00 3.65 -17.14
CA HIS A 103 4.68 3.34 -16.60
C HIS A 103 4.62 1.94 -15.98
N LYS A 104 5.59 1.64 -15.09
CA LYS A 104 5.70 0.37 -14.39
C LYS A 104 5.79 0.59 -12.89
N ILE A 105 5.32 -0.38 -12.13
CA ILE A 105 5.46 -0.41 -10.67
C ILE A 105 6.04 -1.74 -10.27
N SER A 106 7.09 -1.69 -9.46
CA SER A 106 7.69 -2.87 -8.81
C SER A 106 7.55 -2.72 -7.30
N MET A 107 6.94 -3.71 -6.65
CA MET A 107 6.66 -3.73 -5.22
C MET A 107 7.38 -4.91 -4.60
N MET A 108 8.30 -4.65 -3.68
CA MET A 108 9.05 -5.69 -2.97
C MET A 108 8.69 -5.68 -1.49
N GLN A 109 8.13 -6.78 -1.02
CA GLN A 109 7.91 -7.03 0.40
C GLN A 109 9.23 -7.48 1.04
N ILE A 110 9.67 -6.79 2.09
CA ILE A 110 10.82 -7.19 2.90
C ILE A 110 10.26 -7.85 4.15
N PRO A 111 10.56 -9.14 4.38
CA PRO A 111 10.06 -9.82 5.57
C PRO A 111 10.49 -9.12 6.85
N ARG A 112 9.58 -8.99 7.79
CA ARG A 112 9.80 -8.22 9.02
C ARG A 112 10.94 -8.74 9.90
N ASN A 113 11.23 -10.04 9.80
CA ASN A 113 12.29 -10.72 10.56
C ASN A 113 13.61 -10.86 9.76
N THR A 114 13.79 -10.10 8.67
CA THR A 114 15.08 -10.04 7.96
C THR A 114 16.15 -9.56 8.92
N PHE A 115 17.24 -10.32 9.03
CA PHE A 115 18.38 -9.98 9.87
C PHE A 115 19.15 -8.81 9.28
N VAL A 116 19.38 -7.78 10.09
CA VAL A 116 20.10 -6.55 9.67
C VAL A 116 21.45 -6.37 10.38
N GLY A 117 21.79 -7.28 11.29
CA GLY A 117 23.11 -7.31 11.96
C GLY A 117 23.20 -6.40 13.18
N ASP A 118 24.34 -6.54 13.87
CA ASP A 118 24.64 -5.81 15.11
C ASP A 118 25.12 -4.37 14.89
N SER A 119 25.43 -4.01 13.64
CA SER A 119 25.88 -2.66 13.29
C SER A 119 24.75 -1.63 13.27
N VAL A 120 23.49 -2.07 13.25
CA VAL A 120 22.32 -1.19 13.32
C VAL A 120 22.04 -0.86 14.79
N PRO A 121 22.10 0.40 15.20
CA PRO A 121 21.91 0.78 16.61
C PRO A 121 20.53 0.40 17.11
N ASN A 122 20.47 -0.05 18.37
CA ASN A 122 19.25 -0.32 19.13
C ASN A 122 18.26 -1.31 18.49
N THR A 123 18.69 -2.15 17.55
CA THR A 123 17.85 -3.18 16.96
C THR A 123 17.88 -4.48 17.77
N ASN A 124 16.78 -5.26 17.71
CA ASN A 124 16.74 -6.64 18.20
C ASN A 124 17.30 -7.65 17.17
N GLY A 125 17.96 -7.17 16.11
CA GLY A 125 18.49 -7.97 14.99
C GLY A 125 17.55 -8.07 13.80
N GLN A 126 16.27 -7.81 13.98
CA GLN A 126 15.26 -7.85 12.93
C GLN A 126 15.02 -6.46 12.33
N ILE A 127 14.76 -6.39 11.03
CA ILE A 127 14.55 -5.13 10.32
C ILE A 127 13.31 -4.34 10.83
N ASN A 128 12.28 -5.05 11.31
CA ASN A 128 11.05 -4.41 11.78
C ASN A 128 11.22 -3.59 13.08
N SER A 129 12.29 -3.85 13.85
CA SER A 129 12.60 -3.09 15.06
C SER A 129 13.37 -1.80 14.78
N VAL A 130 13.91 -1.63 13.57
CA VAL A 130 14.79 -0.50 13.25
C VAL A 130 14.10 0.85 13.39
N ALA A 131 12.89 1.00 12.83
CA ALA A 131 12.14 2.26 12.92
C ALA A 131 11.76 2.57 14.38
N LEU A 132 11.38 1.58 15.16
CA LEU A 132 11.08 1.74 16.58
C LEU A 132 12.34 2.08 17.38
N ALA A 133 13.39 1.29 17.23
CA ALA A 133 14.64 1.42 17.99
C ALA A 133 15.45 2.66 17.60
N GLY A 134 15.41 3.05 16.30
CA GLY A 134 16.03 4.27 15.79
C GLY A 134 15.14 5.51 15.95
N GLY A 135 13.90 5.33 16.36
CA GLY A 135 12.93 6.41 16.60
C GLY A 135 12.37 7.06 15.33
N SER A 136 12.70 6.58 14.12
CA SER A 136 12.18 7.15 12.89
C SER A 136 12.21 6.20 11.71
N VAL A 137 11.36 6.46 10.71
CA VAL A 137 11.38 5.79 9.41
C VAL A 137 12.67 6.08 8.65
N ASP A 138 13.33 7.22 8.94
CA ASP A 138 14.63 7.57 8.34
C ASP A 138 15.71 6.53 8.68
N ALA A 139 15.72 6.00 9.91
CA ALA A 139 16.65 4.94 10.30
C ALA A 139 16.42 3.66 9.46
N LEU A 140 15.17 3.30 9.21
CA LEU A 140 14.83 2.17 8.34
C LEU A 140 15.21 2.45 6.89
N ALA A 141 14.93 3.65 6.37
CA ALA A 141 15.33 4.07 5.03
C ALA A 141 16.86 4.02 4.86
N GLN A 142 17.61 4.40 5.91
CA GLN A 142 19.07 4.31 5.90
C GLN A 142 19.54 2.83 5.82
N VAL A 143 18.94 1.92 6.59
CA VAL A 143 19.26 0.48 6.50
C VAL A 143 18.93 -0.08 5.11
N ILE A 144 17.80 0.30 4.52
CA ILE A 144 17.43 -0.06 3.15
C ILE A 144 18.49 0.43 2.15
N TYR A 145 18.95 1.67 2.29
CA TYR A 145 19.99 2.20 1.44
C TYR A 145 21.34 1.50 1.64
N ASP A 146 21.78 1.30 2.89
CA ASP A 146 23.08 0.73 3.22
C ASP A 146 23.20 -0.73 2.81
N GLN A 147 22.18 -1.53 3.07
CA GLN A 147 22.20 -2.97 2.83
C GLN A 147 21.70 -3.35 1.44
N PHE A 148 20.58 -2.78 0.99
CA PHE A 148 19.96 -3.11 -0.30
C PHE A 148 20.38 -2.18 -1.44
N LYS A 149 21.09 -1.08 -1.15
CA LYS A 149 21.45 -0.06 -2.15
C LYS A 149 20.26 0.53 -2.88
N LEU A 150 19.15 0.66 -2.18
CA LEU A 150 17.90 1.22 -2.67
C LEU A 150 17.69 2.62 -2.09
N PRO A 151 17.68 3.68 -2.92
CA PRO A 151 17.33 5.03 -2.45
C PRO A 151 15.87 5.09 -2.05
N VAL A 152 15.54 5.90 -1.05
CA VAL A 152 14.17 6.19 -0.62
C VAL A 152 13.93 7.67 -0.84
N ASP A 153 13.01 8.00 -1.75
CA ASP A 153 12.63 9.38 -2.06
C ASP A 153 11.52 9.87 -1.14
N TYR A 154 10.61 8.96 -0.78
CA TYR A 154 9.46 9.23 0.08
C TYR A 154 9.16 8.06 0.99
N TYR A 155 8.47 8.32 2.10
CA TYR A 155 7.89 7.25 2.92
C TYR A 155 6.38 7.43 3.12
N VAL A 156 5.73 6.33 3.42
CA VAL A 156 4.31 6.25 3.81
C VAL A 156 4.20 5.29 5.00
N THR A 157 3.63 5.73 6.11
CA THR A 157 3.32 4.86 7.24
C THR A 157 1.81 4.78 7.45
N ILE A 158 1.33 3.56 7.68
CA ILE A 158 -0.09 3.23 7.88
C ILE A 158 -0.17 2.32 9.09
N ASP A 159 -1.04 2.62 10.05
CA ASP A 159 -1.39 1.69 11.12
C ASP A 159 -2.65 0.88 10.79
N MET A 160 -3.04 -0.06 11.65
CA MET A 160 -4.20 -0.91 11.39
C MET A 160 -5.51 -0.14 11.37
N GLN A 161 -5.67 0.87 12.21
CA GLN A 161 -6.86 1.73 12.17
C GLN A 161 -6.95 2.48 10.84
N SER A 162 -5.83 3.02 10.39
CA SER A 162 -5.71 3.71 9.09
C SER A 162 -6.06 2.80 7.92
N LEU A 163 -5.60 1.53 7.95
CA LEU A 163 -5.96 0.54 6.94
C LEU A 163 -7.47 0.33 6.88
N LYS A 164 -8.12 0.15 8.04
CA LYS A 164 -9.58 -0.05 8.13
C LYS A 164 -10.33 1.15 7.56
N GLU A 165 -9.99 2.36 7.97
CA GLU A 165 -10.63 3.60 7.52
C GLU A 165 -10.45 3.84 6.01
N ILE A 166 -9.27 3.52 5.45
CA ILE A 166 -9.03 3.61 4.01
C ILE A 166 -9.93 2.63 3.26
N VAL A 167 -10.01 1.38 3.71
CA VAL A 167 -10.85 0.34 3.10
C VAL A 167 -12.32 0.74 3.14
N ASP A 168 -12.81 1.21 4.28
CA ASP A 168 -14.20 1.62 4.45
C ASP A 168 -14.54 2.88 3.62
N THR A 169 -13.61 3.84 3.52
CA THR A 169 -13.76 5.00 2.64
C THR A 169 -13.85 4.61 1.17
N PHE A 170 -13.19 3.53 0.76
CA PHE A 170 -13.32 2.97 -0.59
C PHE A 170 -14.66 2.25 -0.82
N GLY A 171 -15.48 2.10 0.21
CA GLY A 171 -16.70 1.29 0.16
C GLY A 171 -16.43 -0.20 0.14
N GLY A 172 -15.30 -0.60 0.74
CA GLY A 172 -14.78 -1.96 0.71
C GLY A 172 -13.82 -2.22 -0.46
N VAL A 173 -13.07 -3.31 -0.33
CA VAL A 173 -12.11 -3.77 -1.34
C VAL A 173 -12.44 -5.19 -1.75
N ARG A 174 -12.72 -5.42 -3.03
CA ARG A 174 -12.99 -6.75 -3.57
C ARG A 174 -11.68 -7.52 -3.72
N VAL A 175 -11.56 -8.62 -2.97
CA VAL A 175 -10.36 -9.47 -2.88
C VAL A 175 -10.73 -10.92 -3.20
N TYR A 176 -9.86 -11.63 -3.89
CA TYR A 176 -9.96 -13.07 -3.99
C TYR A 176 -9.33 -13.74 -2.77
N VAL A 177 -10.10 -14.53 -2.04
CA VAL A 177 -9.68 -15.35 -0.90
C VAL A 177 -9.31 -16.72 -1.44
N PRO A 178 -8.04 -17.16 -1.44
CA PRO A 178 -7.61 -18.38 -2.13
C PRO A 178 -8.12 -19.67 -1.49
N HIS A 179 -8.38 -19.65 -0.20
CA HIS A 179 -8.89 -20.77 0.61
C HIS A 179 -9.62 -20.24 1.83
N ASP A 180 -10.44 -21.05 2.46
CA ASP A 180 -11.14 -20.68 3.69
C ASP A 180 -10.14 -20.25 4.78
N MET A 181 -10.42 -19.16 5.44
CA MET A 181 -9.61 -18.62 6.51
C MET A 181 -10.45 -18.52 7.78
N ALA A 182 -9.96 -19.05 8.89
CA ALA A 182 -10.63 -18.95 10.17
C ALA A 182 -9.61 -18.91 11.32
N TYR A 183 -9.70 -17.88 12.16
CA TYR A 183 -8.86 -17.73 13.35
C TYR A 183 -9.44 -16.68 14.31
N GLY A 184 -9.38 -16.93 15.61
CA GLY A 184 -9.76 -15.96 16.64
C GLY A 184 -11.23 -15.50 16.58
N GLY A 185 -12.14 -16.32 16.05
CA GLY A 185 -13.55 -15.98 15.90
C GLY A 185 -13.88 -15.22 14.61
N SER A 186 -12.89 -14.90 13.78
CA SER A 186 -13.08 -14.29 12.45
C SER A 186 -12.92 -15.35 11.37
N SER A 187 -13.67 -15.22 10.27
CA SER A 187 -13.59 -16.15 9.13
C SER A 187 -13.87 -15.45 7.81
N LEU A 188 -13.25 -15.96 6.75
CA LEU A 188 -13.50 -15.60 5.36
C LEU A 188 -13.60 -16.89 4.54
N GLN A 189 -14.55 -16.96 3.63
CA GLN A 189 -14.72 -18.09 2.73
C GLN A 189 -13.86 -17.93 1.47
N GLN A 190 -13.50 -19.02 0.86
CA GLN A 190 -12.83 -19.03 -0.45
C GLN A 190 -13.67 -18.32 -1.51
N GLY A 191 -13.02 -17.61 -2.42
CA GLY A 191 -13.65 -16.92 -3.54
C GLY A 191 -13.55 -15.40 -3.45
N TYR A 192 -14.23 -14.72 -4.35
CA TYR A 192 -14.25 -13.25 -4.32
C TYR A 192 -15.14 -12.73 -3.19
N GLN A 193 -14.58 -11.86 -2.36
CA GLN A 193 -15.31 -11.18 -1.29
C GLN A 193 -14.99 -9.68 -1.30
N THR A 194 -15.97 -8.87 -0.91
CA THR A 194 -15.74 -7.44 -0.66
C THR A 194 -15.46 -7.26 0.82
N LEU A 195 -14.20 -6.99 1.16
CA LEU A 195 -13.75 -6.84 2.53
C LEU A 195 -14.02 -5.41 2.99
N ASN A 196 -14.68 -5.24 4.14
CA ASN A 196 -14.67 -3.99 4.90
C ASN A 196 -13.35 -3.85 5.70
N GLY A 197 -13.20 -2.79 6.49
CA GLY A 197 -11.98 -2.54 7.25
C GLY A 197 -11.59 -3.69 8.18
N ASP A 198 -12.52 -4.25 8.94
CA ASP A 198 -12.26 -5.34 9.88
C ASP A 198 -11.89 -6.65 9.16
N ALA A 199 -12.59 -6.97 8.10
CA ALA A 199 -12.28 -8.14 7.28
C ALA A 199 -10.92 -7.99 6.56
N ALA A 200 -10.58 -6.78 6.14
CA ALA A 200 -9.28 -6.47 5.54
C ALA A 200 -8.13 -6.63 6.57
N GLU A 201 -8.32 -6.13 7.79
CA GLU A 201 -7.37 -6.34 8.88
C GLU A 201 -7.14 -7.83 9.13
N PHE A 202 -8.23 -8.60 9.30
CA PHE A 202 -8.13 -10.05 9.47
C PHE A 202 -7.38 -10.71 8.31
N PHE A 203 -7.72 -10.38 7.07
CA PHE A 203 -7.08 -10.96 5.88
C PHE A 203 -5.58 -10.70 5.83
N VAL A 204 -5.12 -9.47 6.10
CA VAL A 204 -3.70 -9.12 5.99
C VAL A 204 -2.86 -9.60 7.18
N ARG A 205 -3.49 -9.85 8.34
CA ARG A 205 -2.80 -10.32 9.57
C ARG A 205 -2.77 -11.82 9.73
N ASN A 206 -3.70 -12.56 9.12
CA ASN A 206 -3.82 -13.99 9.33
C ASN A 206 -2.55 -14.75 8.91
N ARG A 207 -2.15 -15.72 9.73
CA ARG A 207 -0.98 -16.60 9.55
C ARG A 207 -1.29 -18.05 9.86
N HIS A 208 -2.56 -18.38 10.02
CA HIS A 208 -3.03 -19.67 10.53
C HIS A 208 -3.97 -20.34 9.52
N GLY A 209 -3.98 -21.66 9.55
CA GLY A 209 -4.86 -22.49 8.73
C GLY A 209 -4.22 -22.93 7.41
N GLU A 210 -5.06 -23.38 6.50
CA GLU A 210 -4.64 -23.85 5.18
C GLU A 210 -3.91 -22.73 4.42
N GLY A 211 -2.87 -23.09 3.67
CA GLY A 211 -2.08 -22.14 2.88
C GLY A 211 -1.02 -21.34 3.65
N TYR A 212 -0.83 -21.62 4.96
CA TYR A 212 0.16 -20.92 5.80
C TYR A 212 1.23 -21.87 6.37
N ALA A 213 1.69 -22.82 5.55
CA ALA A 213 2.73 -23.79 5.97
C ALA A 213 4.05 -23.12 6.38
N ASN A 214 4.41 -22.01 5.74
CA ASN A 214 5.57 -21.18 6.07
C ASN A 214 5.17 -19.89 6.82
N SER A 215 4.01 -19.90 7.48
CA SER A 215 3.54 -18.83 8.36
C SER A 215 3.70 -17.42 7.76
N ASP A 216 4.73 -16.69 8.13
CA ASP A 216 4.94 -15.27 7.75
C ASP A 216 5.18 -15.08 6.24
N LEU A 217 5.92 -16.00 5.59
CA LEU A 217 6.19 -15.91 4.15
C LEU A 217 4.92 -16.14 3.31
N ASP A 218 4.06 -17.06 3.75
CA ASP A 218 2.79 -17.30 3.08
C ASP A 218 1.83 -16.12 3.30
N ARG A 219 1.85 -15.48 4.47
CA ARG A 219 1.13 -14.22 4.71
C ARG A 219 1.53 -13.15 3.70
N LEU A 220 2.81 -12.96 3.43
CA LEU A 220 3.27 -12.00 2.42
C LEU A 220 2.69 -12.32 1.03
N THR A 221 2.59 -13.58 0.69
CA THR A 221 1.97 -14.02 -0.58
C THR A 221 0.48 -13.71 -0.60
N MET A 222 -0.26 -14.03 0.49
CA MET A 222 -1.68 -13.74 0.62
C MET A 222 -1.99 -12.25 0.56
N GLN A 223 -1.19 -11.42 1.19
CA GLN A 223 -1.34 -9.96 1.13
C GLN A 223 -1.35 -9.40 -0.29
N ARG A 224 -0.73 -10.07 -1.27
CA ARG A 224 -0.73 -9.62 -2.68
C ARG A 224 -2.12 -9.62 -3.30
N TYR A 225 -2.99 -10.56 -2.92
CA TYR A 225 -4.38 -10.56 -3.36
C TYR A 225 -5.12 -9.30 -2.86
N PHE A 226 -4.83 -8.90 -1.60
CA PHE A 226 -5.36 -7.66 -1.04
C PHE A 226 -4.81 -6.43 -1.77
N TYR A 227 -3.49 -6.35 -2.00
CA TYR A 227 -2.89 -5.22 -2.72
C TYR A 227 -3.40 -5.13 -4.16
N SER A 228 -3.57 -6.27 -4.83
CA SER A 228 -4.18 -6.33 -6.15
C SER A 228 -5.62 -5.81 -6.13
N GLY A 229 -6.42 -6.23 -5.14
CA GLY A 229 -7.79 -5.73 -4.95
C GLY A 229 -7.84 -4.22 -4.69
N LEU A 230 -6.96 -3.72 -3.80
CA LEU A 230 -6.85 -2.30 -3.47
C LEU A 230 -6.46 -1.46 -4.70
N LEU A 231 -5.44 -1.87 -5.43
CA LEU A 231 -4.99 -1.20 -6.66
C LEU A 231 -6.07 -1.23 -7.75
N ARG A 232 -6.79 -2.35 -7.88
CA ARG A 232 -7.92 -2.47 -8.81
C ARG A 232 -9.03 -1.50 -8.45
N ARG A 233 -9.39 -1.42 -7.16
CA ARG A 233 -10.38 -0.46 -6.66
C ARG A 233 -9.95 0.97 -6.93
N PHE A 234 -8.69 1.31 -6.64
CA PHE A 234 -8.12 2.62 -6.92
C PHE A 234 -8.19 2.97 -8.41
N ARG A 235 -7.86 2.04 -9.30
CA ARG A 235 -7.89 2.26 -10.77
C ARG A 235 -9.30 2.47 -11.34
N THR A 236 -10.36 2.11 -10.64
CA THR A 236 -11.74 2.44 -11.04
C THR A 236 -12.14 3.86 -10.66
N MET A 237 -11.29 4.58 -9.92
CA MET A 237 -11.56 5.95 -9.48
C MET A 237 -11.29 6.95 -10.61
N THR A 238 -12.04 8.04 -10.56
CA THR A 238 -11.74 9.22 -11.35
C THR A 238 -10.69 10.09 -10.64
N VAL A 239 -10.10 11.03 -11.36
CA VAL A 239 -9.19 12.03 -10.77
C VAL A 239 -9.85 12.79 -9.61
N TRP A 240 -11.16 13.04 -9.70
CA TRP A 240 -11.95 13.70 -8.64
C TRP A 240 -12.15 12.80 -7.41
N ASP A 241 -12.23 11.50 -7.60
CA ASP A 241 -12.31 10.56 -6.47
C ASP A 241 -10.96 10.47 -5.75
N VAL A 242 -9.85 10.52 -6.47
CA VAL A 242 -8.51 10.64 -5.88
C VAL A 242 -8.41 11.90 -5.00
N ALA A 243 -8.93 13.04 -5.48
CA ALA A 243 -8.97 14.27 -4.68
C ALA A 243 -9.78 14.12 -3.38
N LYS A 244 -10.90 13.39 -3.41
CA LYS A 244 -11.72 13.13 -2.21
C LYS A 244 -11.02 12.26 -1.17
N LEU A 245 -10.01 11.49 -1.56
CA LEU A 245 -9.21 10.70 -0.62
C LEU A 245 -8.19 11.53 0.17
N LEU A 246 -7.85 12.73 -0.29
CA LEU A 246 -6.84 13.56 0.36
C LEU A 246 -7.11 13.82 1.86
N PRO A 247 -8.33 14.15 2.32
CA PRO A 247 -8.61 14.31 3.75
C PRO A 247 -8.39 13.03 4.54
N VAL A 248 -8.72 11.86 3.95
CA VAL A 248 -8.51 10.55 4.57
C VAL A 248 -7.03 10.27 4.71
N PHE A 249 -6.26 10.43 3.64
CA PHE A 249 -4.80 10.28 3.70
C PHE A 249 -4.17 11.22 4.73
N ARG A 250 -4.61 12.47 4.80
CA ARG A 250 -4.12 13.42 5.79
C ARG A 250 -4.32 12.95 7.24
N ASN A 251 -5.46 12.35 7.52
CA ASN A 251 -5.81 11.95 8.89
C ASN A 251 -5.19 10.62 9.31
N TYR A 252 -5.02 9.71 8.36
CA TYR A 252 -4.69 8.30 8.62
C TYR A 252 -3.34 7.85 8.04
N VAL A 253 -2.66 8.68 7.25
CA VAL A 253 -1.37 8.34 6.63
C VAL A 253 -0.33 9.38 7.05
N LYS A 254 0.83 8.91 7.55
CA LYS A 254 1.98 9.80 7.79
C LYS A 254 2.94 9.66 6.62
N THR A 255 3.33 10.77 6.03
CA THR A 255 4.23 10.82 4.88
C THR A 255 4.97 12.16 4.84
N ASP A 256 6.12 12.18 4.20
CA ASP A 256 6.88 13.38 3.85
C ASP A 256 6.48 13.98 2.50
N MET A 257 5.62 13.27 1.72
CA MET A 257 5.10 13.80 0.47
C MET A 257 4.24 15.04 0.68
N SER A 258 4.40 16.04 -0.21
CA SER A 258 3.43 17.12 -0.32
C SER A 258 2.08 16.61 -0.83
N ALA A 259 1.00 17.32 -0.54
CA ALA A 259 -0.32 16.97 -1.06
C ALA A 259 -0.35 16.95 -2.60
N GLY A 260 0.34 17.89 -3.26
CA GLY A 260 0.49 17.93 -4.71
C GLY A 260 1.21 16.69 -5.25
N THR A 261 2.30 16.26 -4.60
CA THR A 261 3.04 15.04 -4.93
C THR A 261 2.14 13.80 -4.83
N MET A 262 1.37 13.67 -3.73
CA MET A 262 0.44 12.55 -3.53
C MET A 262 -0.63 12.47 -4.64
N VAL A 263 -1.24 13.62 -4.98
CA VAL A 263 -2.25 13.68 -6.05
C VAL A 263 -1.66 13.28 -7.40
N SER A 264 -0.52 13.86 -7.75
CA SER A 264 0.12 13.58 -9.04
C SER A 264 0.60 12.14 -9.15
N MET A 265 1.10 11.58 -8.07
CA MET A 265 1.46 10.16 -8.00
C MET A 265 0.22 9.27 -8.17
N GLY A 266 -0.88 9.59 -7.48
CA GLY A 266 -2.16 8.92 -7.64
C GLY A 266 -2.67 8.97 -9.08
N VAL A 267 -2.65 10.14 -9.71
CA VAL A 267 -3.05 10.29 -11.13
C VAL A 267 -2.13 9.50 -12.06
N SER A 268 -0.83 9.44 -11.77
CA SER A 268 0.13 8.65 -12.54
C SER A 268 -0.14 7.15 -12.38
N LEU A 269 -0.49 6.69 -11.18
CA LEU A 269 -0.88 5.31 -10.90
C LEU A 269 -2.12 4.87 -11.72
N LEU A 270 -3.10 5.75 -11.92
CA LEU A 270 -4.28 5.44 -12.74
C LEU A 270 -3.93 5.08 -14.20
N LYS A 271 -2.76 5.50 -14.68
CA LYS A 271 -2.29 5.25 -16.05
C LYS A 271 -1.50 3.95 -16.21
N VAL A 272 -1.14 3.30 -15.10
CA VAL A 272 -0.33 2.07 -15.13
C VAL A 272 -1.23 0.88 -15.45
N ASP A 273 -0.84 0.06 -16.44
CA ASP A 273 -1.54 -1.19 -16.73
C ASP A 273 -1.26 -2.26 -15.65
N SER A 274 -2.24 -3.11 -15.35
CA SER A 274 -2.09 -4.18 -14.35
C SER A 274 -0.99 -5.19 -14.71
N ALA A 275 -0.73 -5.39 -16.00
CA ALA A 275 0.37 -6.23 -16.47
C ALA A 275 1.76 -5.63 -16.16
N ASN A 276 1.82 -4.32 -15.88
CA ASN A 276 3.03 -3.59 -15.54
C ASN A 276 3.20 -3.36 -14.02
N ILE A 277 2.36 -3.98 -13.19
CA ILE A 277 2.48 -3.94 -11.74
C ILE A 277 3.01 -5.31 -11.27
N MET A 278 4.28 -5.32 -10.87
CA MET A 278 4.99 -6.48 -10.37
C MET A 278 5.03 -6.46 -8.84
N MET A 279 4.81 -7.60 -8.22
CA MET A 279 4.93 -7.82 -6.77
C MET A 279 5.87 -8.99 -6.51
N CYS A 280 6.76 -8.83 -5.56
CA CYS A 280 7.70 -9.86 -5.13
C CYS A 280 7.99 -9.75 -3.63
N ARG A 281 8.82 -10.64 -3.13
CA ARG A 281 9.47 -10.50 -1.83
C ARG A 281 10.99 -10.58 -2.01
N THR A 282 11.74 -10.17 -1.01
CA THR A 282 13.19 -10.40 -0.97
C THR A 282 13.46 -11.91 -1.02
N PRO A 283 14.35 -12.40 -1.91
CA PRO A 283 14.86 -13.78 -1.83
C PRO A 283 15.64 -13.98 -0.53
N GLU A 284 15.52 -15.15 0.10
CA GLU A 284 16.07 -15.34 1.43
C GLU A 284 16.42 -16.78 1.77
N TYR A 285 17.29 -16.93 2.75
CA TYR A 285 17.58 -18.19 3.42
C TYR A 285 17.02 -18.16 4.84
N GLY A 286 16.51 -19.29 5.32
CA GLY A 286 16.18 -19.44 6.73
C GLY A 286 17.44 -19.30 7.60
N SER A 287 17.28 -19.27 8.92
CA SER A 287 18.37 -19.37 9.88
C SER A 287 18.27 -20.68 10.67
N THR A 288 19.42 -21.27 11.00
CA THR A 288 19.51 -22.44 11.86
C THR A 288 19.53 -22.10 13.36
N GLN A 289 19.67 -20.83 13.69
CA GLN A 289 19.75 -20.33 15.07
C GLN A 289 18.93 -19.08 15.26
N TYR A 290 18.36 -18.94 16.46
CA TYR A 290 17.72 -17.69 16.88
C TYR A 290 18.78 -16.63 17.20
N TYR A 291 18.49 -15.39 16.88
CA TYR A 291 19.28 -14.23 17.31
C TYR A 291 18.58 -13.58 18.52
N ASN A 292 19.22 -13.59 19.68
CA ASN A 292 18.65 -13.04 20.92
C ASN A 292 17.19 -13.50 21.16
N ASN A 293 16.93 -14.78 21.01
CA ASN A 293 15.60 -15.42 21.09
C ASN A 293 14.60 -15.04 19.99
N ASN A 294 15.03 -14.28 18.96
CA ASN A 294 14.19 -13.93 17.84
C ASN A 294 14.48 -14.85 16.64
N SER A 295 13.44 -15.32 15.98
CA SER A 295 13.55 -16.00 14.70
C SER A 295 13.94 -14.98 13.62
N VAL A 296 15.04 -15.23 12.90
CA VAL A 296 15.51 -14.36 11.83
C VAL A 296 15.67 -15.14 10.54
N ILE A 297 15.62 -14.43 9.41
CA ILE A 297 15.89 -14.91 8.08
C ILE A 297 16.99 -14.05 7.45
N ASN A 298 17.65 -14.57 6.43
CA ASN A 298 18.81 -13.94 5.81
C ASN A 298 18.46 -13.59 4.37
N ALA A 299 18.45 -12.32 4.00
CA ALA A 299 18.31 -11.94 2.60
C ALA A 299 19.47 -12.52 1.77
N ALA A 300 19.15 -13.15 0.64
CA ALA A 300 20.12 -13.78 -0.25
C ALA A 300 20.80 -12.71 -1.13
N SER A 301 22.09 -12.43 -0.89
CA SER A 301 22.78 -11.25 -1.45
C SER A 301 22.77 -11.24 -2.98
N LYS A 302 23.18 -12.35 -3.61
CA LYS A 302 23.27 -12.42 -5.06
C LYS A 302 21.90 -12.37 -5.73
N GLU A 303 20.98 -13.19 -5.29
CA GLU A 303 19.64 -13.31 -5.86
C GLU A 303 18.85 -11.99 -5.65
N THR A 304 19.06 -11.33 -4.52
CA THR A 304 18.50 -10.01 -4.27
C THR A 304 19.13 -8.97 -5.20
N ALA A 305 20.44 -8.95 -5.38
CA ALA A 305 21.10 -8.02 -6.30
C ALA A 305 20.58 -8.18 -7.73
N ASP A 306 20.45 -9.42 -8.21
CA ASP A 306 19.88 -9.72 -9.53
C ASP A 306 18.44 -9.19 -9.67
N LEU A 307 17.59 -9.45 -8.65
CA LEU A 307 16.21 -8.93 -8.59
C LEU A 307 16.16 -7.39 -8.62
N LEU A 308 17.01 -6.75 -7.82
CA LEU A 308 17.05 -5.29 -7.73
C LEU A 308 17.50 -4.66 -9.04
N ASN A 309 18.53 -5.18 -9.68
CA ASN A 309 19.03 -4.70 -10.96
C ASN A 309 17.98 -4.82 -12.07
N GLN A 310 17.18 -5.88 -12.03
CA GLN A 310 16.17 -6.13 -13.05
C GLN A 310 14.92 -5.23 -12.90
N TYR A 311 14.49 -4.95 -11.66
CA TYR A 311 13.16 -4.37 -11.41
C TYR A 311 13.15 -3.06 -10.62
N PHE A 312 14.22 -2.76 -9.87
CA PHE A 312 14.22 -1.65 -8.90
C PHE A 312 15.33 -0.63 -9.11
N ARG A 313 16.33 -0.97 -9.92
CA ARG A 313 17.50 -0.12 -10.21
C ARG A 313 17.62 0.18 -11.70
N THR A 314 16.50 0.35 -12.38
CA THR A 314 16.43 0.50 -13.85
C THR A 314 17.12 1.75 -14.38
N TYR A 315 17.34 2.76 -13.54
CA TYR A 315 17.99 4.04 -13.88
C TYR A 315 19.28 4.31 -13.10
N THR A 316 19.85 3.26 -12.48
CA THR A 316 21.09 3.35 -11.70
C THR A 316 22.04 2.26 -12.13
N GLU A 317 23.35 2.45 -11.86
CA GLU A 317 24.36 1.43 -12.14
C GLU A 317 24.02 0.12 -11.41
N PRO A 318 24.15 -1.02 -12.08
CA PRO A 318 23.90 -2.32 -11.47
C PRO A 318 24.84 -2.59 -10.28
N VAL A 319 24.34 -3.32 -9.30
CA VAL A 319 25.14 -3.87 -8.19
C VAL A 319 25.35 -5.37 -8.43
N ASN A 320 26.57 -5.86 -8.21
CA ASN A 320 26.89 -7.28 -8.40
C ASN A 320 26.65 -8.09 -7.13
N GLU A 321 26.80 -7.47 -5.97
CA GLU A 321 26.67 -8.07 -4.66
C GLU A 321 26.22 -7.03 -3.65
N LEU A 322 25.40 -7.44 -2.69
CA LEU A 322 24.92 -6.61 -1.60
C LEU A 322 25.63 -6.97 -0.30
N ASN A 323 25.91 -5.99 0.53
CA ASN A 323 26.50 -6.20 1.84
C ASN A 323 25.41 -6.42 2.90
N LEU A 324 24.67 -7.52 2.75
CA LEU A 324 23.58 -7.89 3.65
C LEU A 324 24.13 -8.59 4.89
N ALA A 325 23.57 -8.26 6.04
CA ALA A 325 23.87 -8.99 7.27
C ALA A 325 23.35 -10.44 7.18
N SER A 326 24.04 -11.37 7.83
CA SER A 326 23.71 -12.79 7.82
C SER A 326 23.95 -13.43 9.18
N TRP A 327 23.02 -14.31 9.60
CA TRP A 327 23.08 -15.03 10.87
C TRP A 327 22.77 -16.51 10.66
N TYR A 328 23.79 -17.36 10.75
CA TYR A 328 23.71 -18.82 10.61
C TYR A 328 22.72 -19.29 9.53
N PRO A 329 22.93 -18.94 8.25
CA PRO A 329 21.98 -19.25 7.18
C PRO A 329 21.82 -20.77 7.03
N SER A 330 20.58 -21.20 6.85
CA SER A 330 20.23 -22.59 6.55
C SER A 330 20.38 -22.84 5.04
N SER A 331 20.21 -24.10 4.63
CA SER A 331 20.14 -24.46 3.22
C SER A 331 18.73 -24.22 2.60
N SER A 332 17.74 -23.88 3.42
CA SER A 332 16.37 -23.62 2.95
C SER A 332 16.34 -22.25 2.26
N PHE A 333 16.14 -22.29 0.96
CA PHE A 333 16.04 -21.10 0.12
C PHE A 333 14.59 -20.83 -0.26
N TYR A 334 14.19 -19.58 -0.15
CA TYR A 334 12.89 -19.05 -0.56
C TYR A 334 13.11 -17.98 -1.61
N ASP A 335 12.61 -18.21 -2.81
CA ASP A 335 12.77 -17.31 -3.95
C ASP A 335 11.95 -16.00 -3.80
N ALA A 336 12.13 -15.10 -4.79
CA ALA A 336 11.42 -13.83 -4.83
C ALA A 336 9.89 -13.96 -4.98
N ASN A 337 9.39 -15.12 -5.35
CA ASN A 337 7.96 -15.38 -5.59
C ASN A 337 7.32 -14.24 -6.38
N ILE A 338 7.83 -13.97 -7.59
CA ILE A 338 7.38 -12.87 -8.44
C ILE A 338 5.97 -13.16 -8.96
N SER A 339 5.10 -12.18 -8.86
CA SER A 339 3.78 -12.19 -9.46
C SER A 339 3.44 -10.84 -10.08
N TYR A 340 2.58 -10.86 -11.09
CA TYR A 340 2.06 -9.65 -11.71
C TYR A 340 0.57 -9.51 -11.40
N MET A 341 0.12 -8.30 -11.14
CA MET A 341 -1.29 -8.03 -10.82
C MET A 341 -2.24 -8.59 -11.90
N GLY A 342 -1.89 -8.42 -13.17
CA GLY A 342 -2.67 -8.97 -14.28
C GLY A 342 -2.75 -10.49 -14.29
N ALA A 343 -1.67 -11.19 -13.90
CA ALA A 343 -1.65 -12.64 -13.78
C ALA A 343 -2.52 -13.11 -12.60
N LEU A 344 -2.39 -12.49 -11.43
CA LEU A 344 -3.26 -12.77 -10.28
C LEU A 344 -4.74 -12.59 -10.62
N ASP A 345 -5.10 -11.58 -11.41
CA ASP A 345 -6.46 -11.36 -11.87
C ASP A 345 -6.95 -12.47 -12.80
N ASN A 346 -6.09 -13.07 -13.60
CA ASN A 346 -6.44 -14.19 -14.50
C ASN A 346 -6.54 -15.51 -13.73
N GLU A 347 -5.58 -15.82 -12.86
CA GLU A 347 -5.62 -17.02 -12.00
C GLU A 347 -6.89 -17.07 -11.16
N THR A 348 -7.32 -15.93 -10.63
CA THR A 348 -8.54 -15.85 -9.83
C THR A 348 -9.81 -16.04 -10.68
N LYS A 349 -9.83 -15.59 -11.93
CA LYS A 349 -10.95 -15.88 -12.87
C LYS A 349 -11.03 -17.36 -13.24
N ASP A 350 -9.88 -17.98 -13.51
CA ASP A 350 -9.80 -19.40 -13.84
C ASP A 350 -10.23 -20.26 -12.66
N ALA A 351 -9.80 -19.94 -11.43
CA ALA A 351 -10.24 -20.62 -10.22
C ALA A 351 -11.75 -20.48 -9.99
N GLN A 352 -12.32 -19.30 -10.26
CA GLN A 352 -13.74 -19.05 -10.16
C GLN A 352 -14.55 -19.88 -11.16
N GLN A 353 -14.08 -19.97 -12.41
CA GLN A 353 -14.71 -20.80 -13.44
C GLN A 353 -14.64 -22.30 -13.12
N ASN A 354 -13.48 -22.78 -12.65
CA ASN A 354 -13.25 -24.19 -12.36
C ASN A 354 -14.01 -24.67 -11.11
N ASN A 355 -14.22 -23.80 -10.13
CA ASN A 355 -14.88 -24.13 -8.86
C ASN A 355 -16.40 -23.88 -8.87
N ASN A 356 -16.98 -23.46 -9.99
CA ASN A 356 -18.40 -23.06 -10.07
C ASN A 356 -18.82 -22.06 -8.97
N LEU A 357 -17.90 -21.26 -8.48
CA LEU A 357 -18.17 -20.21 -7.52
C LEU A 357 -18.88 -19.07 -8.27
N ASP A 358 -20.20 -19.14 -8.30
CA ASP A 358 -21.05 -18.10 -8.87
C ASP A 358 -20.95 -16.87 -8.00
N GLY A 359 -20.00 -16.02 -8.34
CA GLY A 359 -19.85 -14.71 -7.72
C GLY A 359 -20.86 -13.76 -8.34
N SER A 360 -22.11 -13.80 -7.90
CA SER A 360 -23.06 -12.73 -8.16
C SER A 360 -22.46 -11.43 -7.60
N GLU A 361 -22.41 -10.37 -8.41
CA GLU A 361 -21.78 -9.10 -8.06
C GLU A 361 -22.48 -8.36 -6.88
N ASP A 362 -23.58 -8.91 -6.35
CA ASP A 362 -24.53 -8.23 -5.47
C ASP A 362 -24.58 -8.76 -4.02
N GLU A 363 -23.90 -9.83 -3.65
CA GLU A 363 -23.87 -10.28 -2.26
C GLU A 363 -22.73 -9.60 -1.48
N VAL A 364 -23.10 -8.67 -0.61
CA VAL A 364 -22.21 -8.16 0.46
C VAL A 364 -21.93 -9.33 1.40
N PRO A 365 -20.69 -9.83 1.49
CA PRO A 365 -20.40 -10.96 2.38
C PRO A 365 -20.58 -10.54 3.82
N HIS A 366 -21.30 -11.35 4.58
CA HIS A 366 -21.42 -11.19 6.02
C HIS A 366 -20.07 -11.56 6.67
N TYR A 367 -19.31 -10.56 7.05
CA TYR A 367 -18.20 -10.73 7.98
C TYR A 367 -18.82 -10.88 9.38
N GLU A 368 -18.81 -12.09 9.92
CA GLU A 368 -19.28 -12.36 11.27
C GLU A 368 -18.14 -12.10 12.27
N THR A 369 -18.20 -10.99 12.97
CA THR A 369 -17.48 -10.83 14.24
C THR A 369 -18.33 -11.46 15.33
N SER A 370 -17.86 -12.54 15.93
CA SER A 370 -18.41 -12.94 17.22
C SER A 370 -18.06 -11.86 18.24
N ALA A 371 -19.04 -11.04 18.62
CA ALA A 371 -18.91 -10.17 19.78
C ALA A 371 -18.68 -11.04 21.02
N GLY A 372 -17.43 -11.33 21.32
CA GLY A 372 -16.98 -12.03 22.50
C GLY A 372 -16.16 -11.07 23.33
N ASP A 373 -16.77 -10.54 24.40
CA ASP A 373 -16.06 -9.99 25.55
C ASP A 373 -14.93 -10.93 25.96
N GLY A 374 -13.70 -10.48 25.84
CA GLY A 374 -12.56 -11.27 26.27
C GLY A 374 -11.24 -10.62 25.92
N ALA A 375 -10.91 -9.53 26.59
CA ALA A 375 -9.52 -9.15 26.74
C ALA A 375 -8.77 -10.30 27.45
N SER A 376 -8.24 -11.24 26.68
CA SER A 376 -7.22 -12.16 27.15
C SER A 376 -5.90 -11.70 26.56
N SER A 377 -5.08 -11.10 27.40
CA SER A 377 -3.65 -10.94 27.20
C SER A 377 -3.05 -12.29 26.83
N ASP A 378 -2.90 -12.59 25.56
CA ASP A 378 -2.11 -13.74 25.13
C ASP A 378 -0.63 -13.34 25.12
N SER A 379 -0.01 -13.53 26.27
CA SER A 379 1.43 -13.65 26.39
C SER A 379 1.81 -15.09 25.98
N GLY A 380 1.54 -15.45 24.73
CA GLY A 380 1.94 -16.73 24.16
C GLY A 380 3.41 -16.72 23.84
N SER A 381 4.21 -17.18 24.77
CA SER A 381 5.53 -17.72 24.49
C SER A 381 5.38 -18.88 23.50
N ASP A 382 5.72 -18.64 22.22
CA ASP A 382 5.96 -19.72 21.27
C ASP A 382 7.18 -20.52 21.72
N GLN A 383 6.94 -21.57 22.50
CA GLN A 383 7.89 -22.67 22.68
C GLN A 383 7.54 -23.79 21.70
N ALA A 384 8.52 -24.07 20.86
CA ALA A 384 8.90 -25.35 20.26
C ALA A 384 7.89 -26.09 19.35
N ALA A 385 8.19 -26.16 18.08
CA ALA A 385 8.69 -27.34 17.37
C ALA A 385 9.05 -26.97 15.94
#